data_7f71637dadcbc9421b7db5e4af40ade3
#
_entry.id   7f71637dadcbc9421b7db5e4af40ade3
#
_cell.length_a   1.000
_cell.length_b   1.000
_cell.length_c   1.000
_cell.angle_alpha   90.00
_cell.angle_beta   90.00
_cell.angle_gamma   90.00
#
_symmetry.space_group_name_H-M   'P 1'
#
loop_
_entity.id
_entity.type
_entity.pdbx_description
1 polymer ?
#
loop_
_entity_poly.entity_id
_entity_poly.type
_entity_poly.pdbx_seq_one_letter_code
_entity_poly.pdbx_strand_id
1 'polypeptide(L)'
;MRGGGVFGAAVAFAVGIVVGCLGLAPSLAGSADSRVAGLSTAVAQARGELEVARAQLRSADSVILDVGRETLAGTLAERSVMVVYAGGVRDADVTKVRGLLADAGARDAGSMRLREEFFTPAMKNIASNVLPAGATLSEDKLDVGTHAGEVLGSLVFHSSATDEERASGLGTLRNAGFLTYGDGGVKPADAVVLIVGPDVPTEFLTRFAPALGSRGGGLVVAGDTGSAQLAALQGRVVTVDSIDRATGQFAVVRQVALLVPPNDPNSVGDAE
;
A
#
# COMPACT_ATOMS: atom_id res chain seq x y z
N MET A 1 8.79 21.58 -28.92
CA MET A 1 8.12 21.03 -30.11
C MET A 1 8.11 19.51 -30.01
N ARG A 2 6.89 18.97 -29.91
CA ARG A 2 6.40 17.64 -30.30
C ARG A 2 7.22 16.40 -29.97
N GLY A 3 6.77 15.65 -28.98
CA GLY A 3 7.19 14.29 -28.63
C GLY A 3 6.25 13.64 -27.60
N GLY A 4 4.95 13.85 -27.71
CA GLY A 4 3.98 13.20 -26.85
C GLY A 4 2.94 12.49 -27.71
N GLY A 5 3.01 11.17 -27.86
CA GLY A 5 1.98 10.51 -28.65
C GLY A 5 2.10 9.02 -28.90
N VAL A 6 2.91 8.25 -28.16
CA VAL A 6 3.02 6.80 -28.43
C VAL A 6 2.62 5.92 -27.24
N PHE A 7 2.54 6.44 -26.04
CA PHE A 7 2.20 5.63 -24.84
C PHE A 7 0.70 5.43 -24.60
N GLY A 8 -0.17 6.15 -25.31
CA GLY A 8 -1.63 6.04 -25.13
C GLY A 8 -2.31 4.88 -25.86
N ALA A 9 -1.67 4.28 -26.85
CA ALA A 9 -2.32 3.31 -27.74
C ALA A 9 -2.19 1.85 -27.28
N ALA A 10 -1.22 1.51 -26.43
CA ALA A 10 -0.98 0.13 -26.02
C ALA A 10 -1.91 -0.38 -24.90
N VAL A 11 -2.48 0.53 -24.10
CA VAL A 11 -3.37 0.16 -22.97
C VAL A 11 -4.82 -0.10 -23.43
N ALA A 12 -5.24 0.46 -24.56
CA ALA A 12 -6.61 0.30 -25.06
C ALA A 12 -6.88 -1.07 -25.71
N PHE A 13 -5.85 -1.84 -26.09
CA PHE A 13 -6.02 -3.11 -26.80
C PHE A 13 -6.28 -4.31 -25.89
N ALA A 14 -5.91 -4.24 -24.59
CA ALA A 14 -6.06 -5.34 -23.65
C ALA A 14 -7.48 -5.48 -23.06
N VAL A 15 -8.29 -4.43 -23.09
CA VAL A 15 -9.65 -4.42 -22.50
C VAL A 15 -10.72 -4.89 -23.50
N GLY A 16 -10.43 -4.90 -24.79
CA GLY A 16 -11.42 -5.21 -25.85
C GLY A 16 -11.78 -6.69 -26.04
N ILE A 17 -10.99 -7.63 -25.52
CA ILE A 17 -11.16 -9.06 -25.83
C ILE A 17 -12.10 -9.80 -24.84
N VAL A 18 -12.33 -9.25 -23.65
CA VAL A 18 -13.11 -9.96 -22.61
C VAL A 18 -14.64 -9.87 -22.81
N VAL A 19 -15.15 -8.94 -23.60
CA VAL A 19 -16.60 -8.72 -23.76
C VAL A 19 -17.22 -9.50 -24.92
N GLY A 20 -16.41 -10.15 -25.77
CA GLY A 20 -16.89 -10.79 -27.01
C GLY A 20 -17.51 -12.18 -26.90
N CYS A 21 -17.38 -12.88 -25.77
CA CYS A 21 -17.70 -14.31 -25.68
C CYS A 21 -18.99 -14.68 -24.92
N LEU A 22 -19.84 -13.75 -24.54
CA LEU A 22 -21.10 -14.03 -23.81
C LEU A 22 -22.34 -14.23 -24.70
N GLY A 23 -22.16 -14.49 -25.97
CA GLY A 23 -23.24 -14.63 -26.94
C GLY A 23 -23.46 -16.02 -27.52
N LEU A 24 -23.58 -17.07 -26.70
CA LEU A 24 -24.11 -18.36 -27.16
C LEU A 24 -25.12 -18.90 -26.17
N ALA A 25 -26.39 -18.66 -26.45
CA ALA A 25 -27.48 -19.35 -25.76
C ALA A 25 -27.53 -20.82 -26.28
N PRO A 26 -27.31 -21.84 -25.44
CA PRO A 26 -27.48 -23.24 -25.87
C PRO A 26 -28.96 -23.61 -25.91
N SER A 27 -29.39 -24.16 -27.01
CA SER A 27 -30.67 -24.80 -27.16
C SER A 27 -30.87 -25.89 -26.11
N LEU A 28 -31.95 -25.82 -25.33
CA LEU A 28 -32.29 -26.70 -24.21
C LEU A 28 -32.90 -28.02 -24.66
N ALA A 29 -32.14 -28.88 -25.31
CA ALA A 29 -32.58 -30.24 -25.60
C ALA A 29 -31.39 -31.22 -25.64
N GLY A 30 -30.90 -31.57 -24.45
CA GLY A 30 -29.88 -32.60 -24.25
C GLY A 30 -30.06 -33.32 -22.92
N SER A 31 -29.71 -34.60 -22.85
CA SER A 31 -29.74 -35.39 -21.62
C SER A 31 -28.80 -34.78 -20.56
N ALA A 32 -29.01 -35.07 -19.28
CA ALA A 32 -28.20 -34.55 -18.17
C ALA A 32 -26.70 -34.79 -18.41
N ASP A 33 -26.33 -35.90 -19.01
CA ASP A 33 -24.94 -36.26 -19.32
C ASP A 33 -24.29 -35.33 -20.36
N SER A 34 -25.02 -34.92 -21.40
CA SER A 34 -24.51 -33.96 -22.39
C SER A 34 -24.35 -32.57 -21.84
N ARG A 35 -25.18 -32.18 -20.86
CA ARG A 35 -25.02 -30.91 -20.13
C ARG A 35 -23.80 -30.90 -19.20
N VAL A 36 -23.57 -31.99 -18.50
CA VAL A 36 -22.37 -32.15 -17.64
C VAL A 36 -21.11 -32.14 -18.49
N ALA A 37 -21.09 -32.86 -19.63
CA ALA A 37 -19.97 -32.84 -20.56
C ALA A 37 -19.72 -31.43 -21.13
N GLY A 38 -20.77 -30.72 -21.53
CA GLY A 38 -20.67 -29.34 -22.02
C GLY A 38 -20.12 -28.37 -20.95
N LEU A 39 -20.60 -28.48 -19.70
CA LEU A 39 -20.10 -27.67 -18.59
C LEU A 39 -18.63 -27.99 -18.26
N SER A 40 -18.24 -29.26 -18.28
CA SER A 40 -16.84 -29.64 -18.01
C SER A 40 -15.89 -29.11 -19.09
N THR A 41 -16.31 -29.11 -20.34
CA THR A 41 -15.54 -28.53 -21.45
C THR A 41 -15.46 -27.02 -21.34
N ALA A 42 -16.56 -26.32 -21.01
CA ALA A 42 -16.57 -24.87 -20.81
C ALA A 42 -15.68 -24.46 -19.62
N VAL A 43 -15.71 -25.22 -18.52
CA VAL A 43 -14.83 -24.98 -17.37
C VAL A 43 -13.36 -25.22 -17.73
N ALA A 44 -13.05 -26.26 -18.50
CA ALA A 44 -11.69 -26.52 -18.95
C ALA A 44 -11.18 -25.41 -19.88
N GLN A 45 -12.02 -24.95 -20.80
CA GLN A 45 -11.69 -23.84 -21.69
C GLN A 45 -11.47 -22.54 -20.90
N ALA A 46 -12.39 -22.18 -20.00
CA ALA A 46 -12.25 -20.98 -19.16
C ALA A 46 -10.98 -21.02 -18.28
N ARG A 47 -10.61 -22.21 -17.77
CA ARG A 47 -9.34 -22.39 -17.05
C ARG A 47 -8.13 -22.18 -17.96
N GLY A 48 -8.16 -22.70 -19.19
CA GLY A 48 -7.11 -22.48 -20.18
C GLY A 48 -6.93 -21.00 -20.53
N GLU A 49 -8.02 -20.30 -20.79
CA GLU A 49 -8.02 -18.86 -21.07
C GLU A 49 -7.49 -18.05 -19.89
N LEU A 50 -7.87 -18.41 -18.66
CA LEU A 50 -7.37 -17.80 -17.44
C LEU A 50 -5.86 -17.99 -17.26
N GLU A 51 -5.33 -19.19 -17.55
CA GLU A 51 -3.89 -19.46 -17.48
C GLU A 51 -3.10 -18.65 -18.52
N VAL A 52 -3.61 -18.55 -19.75
CA VAL A 52 -3.00 -17.70 -20.79
C VAL A 52 -3.01 -16.24 -20.37
N ALA A 53 -4.15 -15.72 -19.89
CA ALA A 53 -4.25 -14.35 -19.40
C ALA A 53 -3.28 -14.08 -18.24
N ARG A 54 -3.18 -15.00 -17.27
CA ARG A 54 -2.22 -14.90 -16.17
C ARG A 54 -0.76 -14.93 -16.66
N ALA A 55 -0.44 -15.73 -17.66
CA ALA A 55 0.90 -15.77 -18.22
C ALA A 55 1.27 -14.45 -18.92
N GLN A 56 0.32 -13.88 -19.69
CA GLN A 56 0.50 -12.57 -20.32
C GLN A 56 0.69 -11.46 -19.28
N LEU A 57 -0.10 -11.47 -18.22
CA LEU A 57 0.02 -10.52 -17.12
C LEU A 57 1.39 -10.62 -16.44
N ARG A 58 1.87 -11.84 -16.14
CA ARG A 58 3.22 -12.02 -15.55
C ARG A 58 4.34 -11.51 -16.47
N SER A 59 4.21 -11.76 -17.78
CA SER A 59 5.18 -11.24 -18.75
C SER A 59 5.19 -9.71 -18.81
N ALA A 60 4.02 -9.08 -18.81
CA ALA A 60 3.90 -7.62 -18.75
C ALA A 60 4.48 -7.06 -17.44
N ASP A 61 4.17 -7.70 -16.31
CA ASP A 61 4.68 -7.29 -14.99
C ASP A 61 6.23 -7.39 -14.93
N SER A 62 6.84 -8.41 -15.55
CA SER A 62 8.31 -8.52 -15.58
C SER A 62 8.97 -7.38 -16.35
N VAL A 63 8.42 -7.01 -17.50
CA VAL A 63 8.93 -5.89 -18.30
C VAL A 63 8.79 -4.56 -17.54
N ILE A 64 7.67 -4.35 -16.85
CA ILE A 64 7.44 -3.15 -16.04
C ILE A 64 8.45 -3.08 -14.89
N LEU A 65 8.75 -4.22 -14.23
CA LEU A 65 9.72 -4.25 -13.15
C LEU A 65 11.14 -3.96 -13.64
N ASP A 66 11.53 -4.47 -14.81
CA ASP A 66 12.88 -4.26 -15.34
C ASP A 66 13.08 -2.79 -15.75
N VAL A 67 12.17 -2.20 -16.53
CA VAL A 67 12.22 -0.79 -16.91
C VAL A 67 12.03 0.12 -15.70
N GLY A 68 11.17 -0.29 -14.78
CA GLY A 68 10.86 0.46 -13.58
C GLY A 68 12.05 0.64 -12.65
N ARG A 69 12.87 -0.40 -12.46
CA ARG A 69 14.07 -0.31 -11.63
C ARG A 69 15.06 0.74 -12.12
N GLU A 70 15.31 0.80 -13.42
CA GLU A 70 16.18 1.83 -13.99
C GLU A 70 15.63 3.25 -13.78
N THR A 71 14.32 3.41 -13.93
CA THR A 71 13.65 4.71 -13.78
C THR A 71 13.59 5.17 -12.31
N LEU A 72 13.50 4.24 -11.37
CA LEU A 72 13.41 4.54 -9.94
C LEU A 72 14.78 4.66 -9.26
N ALA A 73 15.85 4.18 -9.88
CA ALA A 73 17.17 4.17 -9.26
C ALA A 73 17.57 5.55 -8.74
N GLY A 74 17.88 5.63 -7.44
CA GLY A 74 18.31 6.87 -6.78
C GLY A 74 17.20 7.88 -6.47
N THR A 75 15.94 7.65 -6.89
CA THR A 75 14.84 8.60 -6.64
C THR A 75 14.48 8.75 -5.16
N LEU A 76 14.88 7.80 -4.32
CA LEU A 76 14.71 7.82 -2.87
C LEU A 76 16.06 7.83 -2.11
N ALA A 77 17.13 8.25 -2.78
CA ALA A 77 18.43 8.35 -2.12
C ALA A 77 18.34 9.21 -0.85
N GLU A 78 18.94 8.72 0.25
CA GLU A 78 18.96 9.37 1.56
C GLU A 78 17.58 9.48 2.26
N ARG A 79 16.50 8.94 1.68
CA ARG A 79 15.17 8.93 2.33
C ARG A 79 14.93 7.61 3.06
N SER A 80 14.42 7.70 4.27
CA SER A 80 14.01 6.56 5.08
C SER A 80 12.54 6.26 4.88
N VAL A 81 12.21 5.01 4.52
CA VAL A 81 10.84 4.61 4.24
C VAL A 81 10.46 3.41 5.11
N MET A 82 9.32 3.51 5.76
CA MET A 82 8.73 2.43 6.55
C MET A 82 7.55 1.81 5.83
N VAL A 83 7.41 0.50 5.90
CA VAL A 83 6.23 -0.21 5.40
C VAL A 83 5.38 -0.69 6.57
N VAL A 84 4.17 -0.16 6.68
CA VAL A 84 3.13 -0.59 7.62
C VAL A 84 2.08 -1.36 6.86
N TYR A 85 1.62 -2.51 7.36
CA TYR A 85 0.65 -3.32 6.66
C TYR A 85 -0.36 -3.99 7.59
N ALA A 86 -1.57 -4.27 7.10
CA ALA A 86 -2.67 -4.74 7.93
C ALA A 86 -3.75 -5.49 7.13
N GLY A 87 -4.49 -6.36 7.81
CA GLY A 87 -5.76 -6.88 7.32
C GLY A 87 -5.68 -7.80 6.11
N GLY A 88 -5.00 -8.94 6.20
CA GLY A 88 -4.98 -9.95 5.14
C GLY A 88 -4.01 -9.67 3.98
N VAL A 89 -3.14 -8.66 4.11
CA VAL A 89 -2.09 -8.37 3.12
C VAL A 89 -1.11 -9.54 3.03
N ARG A 90 -0.76 -9.92 1.80
CA ARG A 90 0.22 -11.00 1.54
C ARG A 90 1.65 -10.53 1.82
N ASP A 91 2.39 -11.29 2.60
CA ASP A 91 3.80 -10.98 2.91
C ASP A 91 4.68 -10.87 1.65
N ALA A 92 4.32 -11.61 0.59
CA ALA A 92 5.02 -11.51 -0.70
C ALA A 92 4.92 -10.12 -1.33
N ASP A 93 3.77 -9.45 -1.23
CA ASP A 93 3.58 -8.10 -1.79
C ASP A 93 4.32 -7.06 -0.94
N VAL A 94 4.30 -7.20 0.38
CA VAL A 94 5.11 -6.38 1.28
C VAL A 94 6.59 -6.50 0.94
N THR A 95 7.08 -7.74 0.73
CA THR A 95 8.48 -8.00 0.37
C THR A 95 8.86 -7.36 -0.97
N LYS A 96 7.99 -7.44 -1.98
CA LYS A 96 8.23 -6.83 -3.29
C LYS A 96 8.29 -5.31 -3.21
N VAL A 97 7.37 -4.68 -2.48
CA VAL A 97 7.37 -3.22 -2.29
C VAL A 97 8.65 -2.78 -1.59
N ARG A 98 9.06 -3.47 -0.51
CA ARG A 98 10.32 -3.17 0.18
C ARG A 98 11.54 -3.33 -0.73
N GLY A 99 11.55 -4.38 -1.57
CA GLY A 99 12.60 -4.57 -2.57
C GLY A 99 12.69 -3.41 -3.56
N LEU A 100 11.57 -2.95 -4.11
CA LEU A 100 11.53 -1.82 -5.04
C LEU A 100 11.91 -0.48 -4.36
N LEU A 101 11.52 -0.27 -3.10
CA LEU A 101 11.97 0.88 -2.32
C LEU A 101 13.50 0.87 -2.12
N ALA A 102 14.09 -0.29 -1.84
CA ALA A 102 15.54 -0.45 -1.74
C ALA A 102 16.23 -0.24 -3.09
N ASP A 103 15.68 -0.78 -4.20
CA ASP A 103 16.18 -0.56 -5.56
C ASP A 103 16.14 0.94 -5.94
N ALA A 104 15.17 1.70 -5.43
CA ALA A 104 15.08 3.15 -5.56
C ALA A 104 16.08 3.93 -4.67
N GLY A 105 16.84 3.24 -3.83
CA GLY A 105 17.84 3.84 -2.93
C GLY A 105 17.31 4.25 -1.56
N ALA A 106 16.09 3.87 -1.19
CA ALA A 106 15.53 4.19 0.13
C ALA A 106 16.28 3.45 1.24
N ARG A 107 16.48 4.15 2.37
CA ARG A 107 16.90 3.51 3.63
C ARG A 107 15.69 2.80 4.25
N ASP A 108 15.86 1.53 4.61
CA ASP A 108 14.81 0.76 5.27
C ASP A 108 14.63 1.22 6.73
N ALA A 109 13.51 1.87 7.03
CA ALA A 109 13.12 2.26 8.38
C ALA A 109 12.44 1.11 9.17
N GLY A 110 12.27 -0.04 8.53
CA GLY A 110 11.65 -1.22 9.09
C GLY A 110 10.27 -1.51 8.49
N SER A 111 9.69 -2.61 8.94
CA SER A 111 8.31 -2.97 8.59
C SER A 111 7.51 -3.35 9.83
N MET A 112 6.23 -3.02 9.82
CA MET A 112 5.32 -3.22 10.94
C MET A 112 4.01 -3.80 10.44
N ARG A 113 3.53 -4.85 11.10
CA ARG A 113 2.19 -5.39 10.89
C ARG A 113 1.27 -4.89 12.00
N LEU A 114 0.19 -4.22 11.64
CA LEU A 114 -0.91 -3.92 12.55
C LEU A 114 -1.79 -5.17 12.68
N ARG A 115 -2.10 -5.53 13.92
CA ARG A 115 -2.95 -6.67 14.24
C ARG A 115 -4.41 -6.24 14.30
N GLU A 116 -5.32 -7.20 14.36
CA GLU A 116 -6.75 -6.94 14.42
C GLU A 116 -7.13 -6.10 15.65
N GLU A 117 -6.47 -6.33 16.78
CA GLU A 117 -6.66 -5.60 18.03
C GLU A 117 -6.40 -4.09 17.89
N PHE A 118 -5.54 -3.68 16.95
CA PHE A 118 -5.22 -2.27 16.68
C PHE A 118 -6.46 -1.47 16.21
N PHE A 119 -7.41 -2.13 15.57
CA PHE A 119 -8.63 -1.51 15.03
C PHE A 119 -9.79 -1.48 16.02
N THR A 120 -9.56 -1.89 17.26
CA THR A 120 -10.59 -2.00 18.31
C THR A 120 -10.56 -0.79 19.26
N PRO A 121 -11.65 -0.54 20.02
CA PRO A 121 -11.67 0.48 21.06
C PRO A 121 -10.57 0.35 22.12
N ALA A 122 -9.96 -0.83 22.28
CA ALA A 122 -8.87 -1.05 23.23
C ALA A 122 -7.64 -0.17 22.91
N MET A 123 -7.40 0.17 21.64
CA MET A 123 -6.32 1.08 21.23
C MET A 123 -6.46 2.46 21.86
N LYS A 124 -7.68 2.97 22.05
CA LYS A 124 -7.92 4.28 22.69
C LYS A 124 -7.40 4.32 24.12
N ASN A 125 -7.53 3.22 24.87
CA ASN A 125 -7.14 3.16 26.27
C ASN A 125 -5.62 3.22 26.48
N ILE A 126 -4.82 2.87 25.47
CA ILE A 126 -3.37 2.88 25.55
C ILE A 126 -2.74 4.10 24.83
N ALA A 127 -3.49 4.74 23.95
CA ALA A 127 -3.00 5.81 23.09
C ALA A 127 -2.30 6.94 23.87
N SER A 128 -2.90 7.42 24.96
CA SER A 128 -2.32 8.48 25.79
C SER A 128 -1.05 8.07 26.54
N ASN A 129 -0.86 6.78 26.79
CA ASN A 129 0.27 6.26 27.56
C ASN A 129 1.54 6.04 26.72
N VAL A 130 1.40 6.03 25.39
CA VAL A 130 2.50 5.77 24.45
C VAL A 130 2.86 6.98 23.62
N LEU A 131 2.21 8.11 23.87
CA LEU A 131 2.46 9.35 23.14
C LEU A 131 3.82 9.94 23.56
N PRO A 132 4.68 10.37 22.62
CA PRO A 132 5.93 11.06 22.93
C PRO A 132 5.72 12.35 23.73
N ALA A 133 6.71 12.79 24.49
CA ALA A 133 6.65 14.02 25.24
C ALA A 133 6.39 15.22 24.33
N GLY A 134 5.44 16.06 24.71
CA GLY A 134 5.05 17.26 23.95
C GLY A 134 4.09 16.99 22.78
N ALA A 135 3.84 15.73 22.41
CA ALA A 135 2.79 15.41 21.47
C ALA A 135 1.41 15.38 22.18
N THR A 136 0.38 15.85 21.48
CA THR A 136 -0.99 15.87 22.00
C THR A 136 -1.93 15.14 21.06
N LEU A 137 -2.99 14.54 21.60
CA LEU A 137 -4.08 13.99 20.83
C LEU A 137 -5.12 15.08 20.53
N SER A 138 -5.82 14.94 19.41
CA SER A 138 -6.92 15.84 19.07
C SER A 138 -8.05 15.71 20.08
N GLU A 139 -8.41 16.81 20.73
CA GLU A 139 -9.50 16.84 21.73
C GLU A 139 -10.88 16.89 21.09
N ASP A 140 -10.99 17.45 19.89
CA ASP A 140 -12.23 17.58 19.11
C ASP A 140 -12.61 16.31 18.36
N LYS A 141 -11.70 15.35 18.19
CA LYS A 141 -11.88 14.10 17.46
C LYS A 141 -11.56 12.90 18.35
N LEU A 142 -12.52 12.54 19.18
CA LEU A 142 -12.36 11.46 20.19
C LEU A 142 -12.55 10.04 19.62
N ASP A 143 -12.42 9.85 18.32
CA ASP A 143 -12.54 8.53 17.71
C ASP A 143 -11.21 7.74 17.75
N VAL A 144 -11.36 6.41 17.78
CA VAL A 144 -10.22 5.48 17.89
C VAL A 144 -9.26 5.60 16.70
N GLY A 145 -9.79 5.75 15.49
CA GLY A 145 -8.97 5.82 14.28
C GLY A 145 -8.08 7.04 14.27
N THR A 146 -8.62 8.22 14.61
CA THR A 146 -7.84 9.46 14.70
C THR A 146 -6.72 9.31 15.74
N HIS A 147 -7.04 8.91 16.98
CA HIS A 147 -6.02 8.78 18.02
C HIS A 147 -4.96 7.72 17.69
N ALA A 148 -5.36 6.59 17.13
CA ALA A 148 -4.40 5.57 16.68
C ALA A 148 -3.45 6.09 15.59
N GLY A 149 -3.96 6.89 14.65
CA GLY A 149 -3.17 7.51 13.59
C GLY A 149 -2.18 8.55 14.14
N GLU A 150 -2.65 9.41 15.04
CA GLU A 150 -1.83 10.42 15.70
C GLU A 150 -0.70 9.79 16.53
N VAL A 151 -1.01 8.77 17.32
CA VAL A 151 -0.02 8.04 18.11
C VAL A 151 1.02 7.37 17.21
N LEU A 152 0.56 6.57 16.24
CA LEU A 152 1.50 5.87 15.36
C LEU A 152 2.35 6.85 14.55
N GLY A 153 1.76 7.92 14.01
CA GLY A 153 2.48 8.97 13.29
C GLY A 153 3.53 9.65 14.14
N SER A 154 3.20 9.97 15.40
CA SER A 154 4.15 10.57 16.34
C SER A 154 5.32 9.63 16.69
N LEU A 155 5.12 8.32 16.62
CA LEU A 155 6.17 7.33 16.91
C LEU A 155 7.02 6.97 15.69
N VAL A 156 6.48 7.10 14.45
CA VAL A 156 7.19 6.61 13.25
C VAL A 156 7.88 7.69 12.45
N PHE A 157 7.40 8.95 12.46
CA PHE A 157 8.04 10.02 11.72
C PHE A 157 9.21 10.68 12.49
N HIS A 158 10.13 11.29 11.75
CA HIS A 158 11.36 11.87 12.30
C HIS A 158 11.13 12.97 13.35
N SER A 159 10.08 13.76 13.19
CA SER A 159 9.93 15.04 13.89
C SER A 159 9.29 14.97 15.29
N SER A 160 8.86 13.78 15.73
CA SER A 160 7.90 13.72 16.84
C SER A 160 8.34 12.90 18.06
N ALA A 161 9.35 12.05 17.96
CA ALA A 161 9.82 11.22 19.07
C ALA A 161 11.33 11.03 19.06
N THR A 162 11.94 11.00 20.22
CA THR A 162 13.31 10.49 20.39
C THR A 162 13.35 8.98 20.13
N ASP A 163 14.54 8.44 19.91
CA ASP A 163 14.69 6.98 19.68
C ASP A 163 14.24 6.15 20.89
N GLU A 164 14.42 6.69 22.09
CA GLU A 164 14.01 6.06 23.36
C GLU A 164 12.48 6.03 23.50
N GLU A 165 11.82 7.16 23.24
CA GLU A 165 10.35 7.27 23.27
C GLU A 165 9.71 6.36 22.20
N ARG A 166 10.28 6.34 20.98
CA ARG A 166 9.85 5.46 19.89
C ARG A 166 9.95 3.98 20.30
N ALA A 167 11.10 3.58 20.82
CA ALA A 167 11.32 2.21 21.26
C ALA A 167 10.37 1.82 22.39
N SER A 168 10.18 2.71 23.38
CA SER A 168 9.27 2.50 24.51
C SER A 168 7.81 2.41 24.06
N GLY A 169 7.36 3.39 23.28
CA GLY A 169 5.97 3.46 22.79
C GLY A 169 5.61 2.27 21.89
N LEU A 170 6.44 1.97 20.89
CA LEU A 170 6.23 0.82 20.01
C LEU A 170 6.37 -0.51 20.76
N GLY A 171 7.29 -0.61 21.73
CA GLY A 171 7.42 -1.77 22.59
C GLY A 171 6.16 -2.01 23.44
N THR A 172 5.56 -0.96 23.96
CA THR A 172 4.31 -1.04 24.73
C THR A 172 3.15 -1.52 23.84
N LEU A 173 3.02 -0.97 22.62
CA LEU A 173 2.01 -1.42 21.65
C LEU A 173 2.22 -2.88 21.20
N ARG A 174 3.47 -3.29 21.00
CA ARG A 174 3.82 -4.69 20.68
C ARG A 174 3.46 -5.64 21.81
N ASN A 175 3.83 -5.30 23.05
CA ASN A 175 3.55 -6.12 24.23
C ASN A 175 2.04 -6.22 24.51
N ALA A 176 1.28 -5.19 24.20
CA ALA A 176 -0.19 -5.19 24.29
C ALA A 176 -0.86 -5.94 23.13
N GLY A 177 -0.10 -6.43 22.13
CA GLY A 177 -0.63 -7.23 21.03
C GLY A 177 -1.21 -6.44 19.87
N PHE A 178 -1.06 -5.12 19.82
CA PHE A 178 -1.62 -4.28 18.76
C PHE A 178 -0.83 -4.34 17.45
N LEU A 179 0.46 -4.58 17.52
CA LEU A 179 1.33 -4.61 16.34
C LEU A 179 2.50 -5.58 16.54
N THR A 180 3.17 -5.90 15.43
CA THR A 180 4.42 -6.68 15.44
C THR A 180 5.40 -6.05 14.46
N TYR A 181 6.69 -6.12 14.75
CA TYR A 181 7.79 -5.72 13.89
C TYR A 181 9.00 -6.62 14.15
N GLY A 182 9.96 -6.63 13.21
CA GLY A 182 11.15 -7.48 13.30
C GLY A 182 12.12 -7.06 14.42
N ASP A 183 13.04 -7.95 14.79
CA ASP A 183 14.00 -7.76 15.89
C ASP A 183 15.00 -6.62 15.64
N GLY A 184 15.16 -6.16 14.39
CA GLY A 184 15.95 -4.98 14.03
C GLY A 184 15.34 -3.65 14.50
N GLY A 185 14.16 -3.69 15.10
CA GLY A 185 13.45 -2.49 15.56
C GLY A 185 12.85 -1.67 14.42
N VAL A 186 12.40 -0.48 14.78
CA VAL A 186 11.81 0.52 13.88
C VAL A 186 12.63 1.80 13.99
N LYS A 187 13.05 2.35 12.86
CA LYS A 187 13.77 3.63 12.77
C LYS A 187 12.80 4.73 12.36
N PRO A 188 13.15 6.01 12.61
CA PRO A 188 12.36 7.12 12.11
C PRO A 188 12.29 7.12 10.58
N ALA A 189 11.13 7.51 10.04
CA ALA A 189 10.86 7.50 8.61
C ALA A 189 10.53 8.89 8.08
N ASP A 190 11.00 9.19 6.85
CA ASP A 190 10.57 10.34 6.06
C ASP A 190 9.21 10.08 5.41
N ALA A 191 8.94 8.81 5.08
CA ALA A 191 7.68 8.38 4.50
C ALA A 191 7.21 7.03 5.04
N VAL A 192 5.89 6.86 5.06
CA VAL A 192 5.22 5.59 5.39
C VAL A 192 4.43 5.11 4.19
N VAL A 193 4.62 3.85 3.81
CA VAL A 193 3.76 3.11 2.91
C VAL A 193 2.83 2.25 3.76
N LEU A 194 1.54 2.58 3.79
CA LEU A 194 0.52 1.83 4.49
C LEU A 194 -0.19 0.90 3.50
N ILE A 195 0.07 -0.41 3.59
CA ILE A 195 -0.58 -1.42 2.75
C ILE A 195 -1.78 -1.99 3.52
N VAL A 196 -2.97 -1.87 2.93
CA VAL A 196 -4.22 -2.30 3.57
C VAL A 196 -4.89 -3.42 2.80
N GLY A 197 -5.25 -4.47 3.51
CA GLY A 197 -6.05 -5.57 3.00
C GLY A 197 -7.55 -5.40 3.28
N PRO A 198 -8.37 -6.36 2.82
CA PRO A 198 -9.83 -6.28 2.93
C PRO A 198 -10.37 -6.32 4.36
N ASP A 199 -9.60 -6.86 5.31
CA ASP A 199 -10.04 -7.03 6.70
C ASP A 199 -9.92 -5.75 7.54
N VAL A 200 -9.30 -4.67 7.00
CA VAL A 200 -9.21 -3.38 7.70
C VAL A 200 -10.56 -2.68 7.66
N PRO A 201 -11.16 -2.31 8.82
CA PRO A 201 -12.43 -1.59 8.85
C PRO A 201 -12.34 -0.24 8.14
N THR A 202 -13.18 -0.03 7.12
CA THR A 202 -13.15 1.18 6.28
C THR A 202 -13.37 2.45 7.08
N GLU A 203 -14.31 2.44 8.03
CA GLU A 203 -14.59 3.61 8.88
C GLU A 203 -13.37 3.99 9.73
N PHE A 204 -12.70 3.01 10.35
CA PHE A 204 -11.45 3.24 11.08
C PHE A 204 -10.38 3.84 10.16
N LEU A 205 -10.17 3.24 8.97
CA LEU A 205 -9.13 3.65 8.04
C LEU A 205 -9.31 5.09 7.54
N THR A 206 -10.56 5.52 7.29
CA THR A 206 -10.86 6.89 6.81
C THR A 206 -10.50 7.98 7.82
N ARG A 207 -10.33 7.62 9.08
CA ARG A 207 -9.88 8.51 10.16
C ARG A 207 -8.40 8.31 10.48
N PHE A 208 -7.96 7.06 10.51
CA PHE A 208 -6.59 6.66 10.83
C PHE A 208 -5.56 7.19 9.82
N ALA A 209 -5.78 6.98 8.52
CA ALA A 209 -4.77 7.34 7.52
C ALA A 209 -4.51 8.85 7.43
N PRO A 210 -5.52 9.74 7.40
CA PRO A 210 -5.27 11.18 7.46
C PRO A 210 -4.59 11.63 8.75
N ALA A 211 -4.97 11.05 9.89
CA ALA A 211 -4.37 11.39 11.18
C ALA A 211 -2.91 10.93 11.28
N LEU A 212 -2.59 9.74 10.72
CA LEU A 212 -1.21 9.27 10.59
C LEU A 212 -0.36 10.26 9.76
N GLY A 213 -0.84 10.63 8.58
CA GLY A 213 -0.14 11.54 7.67
C GLY A 213 0.01 12.97 8.23
N SER A 214 -0.90 13.42 9.10
CA SER A 214 -0.83 14.77 9.70
C SER A 214 0.33 14.97 10.67
N ARG A 215 0.98 13.90 11.13
CA ARG A 215 2.10 13.96 12.08
C ARG A 215 3.47 14.20 11.44
N GLY A 216 3.51 14.42 10.14
CA GLY A 216 4.72 14.71 9.39
C GLY A 216 5.11 13.57 8.47
N GLY A 217 5.92 13.89 7.46
CA GLY A 217 6.38 12.92 6.47
C GLY A 217 5.37 12.61 5.38
N GLY A 218 5.81 11.81 4.39
CA GLY A 218 4.97 11.34 3.29
C GLY A 218 4.12 10.14 3.70
N LEU A 219 2.86 10.09 3.27
CA LEU A 219 2.01 8.91 3.43
C LEU A 219 1.42 8.46 2.09
N VAL A 220 1.67 7.22 1.72
CA VAL A 220 1.02 6.53 0.61
C VAL A 220 0.22 5.35 1.17
N VAL A 221 -1.06 5.28 0.85
CA VAL A 221 -1.91 4.13 1.21
C VAL A 221 -2.10 3.26 -0.03
N ALA A 222 -1.75 2.00 0.08
CA ALA A 222 -1.82 1.04 -1.02
C ALA A 222 -2.72 -0.15 -0.69
N GLY A 223 -3.36 -0.73 -1.70
CA GLY A 223 -4.21 -1.91 -1.55
C GLY A 223 -4.41 -2.66 -2.85
N ASP A 224 -5.13 -3.76 -2.80
CA ASP A 224 -5.43 -4.58 -3.97
C ASP A 224 -6.36 -3.87 -4.95
N THR A 225 -6.38 -4.34 -6.19
CA THR A 225 -7.26 -3.84 -7.24
C THR A 225 -8.72 -3.83 -6.78
N GLY A 226 -9.38 -2.68 -6.90
CA GLY A 226 -10.79 -2.51 -6.56
C GLY A 226 -11.09 -2.46 -5.06
N SER A 227 -10.09 -2.17 -4.22
CA SER A 227 -10.25 -2.05 -2.76
C SER A 227 -11.27 -0.96 -2.38
N ALA A 228 -12.31 -1.35 -1.64
CA ALA A 228 -13.29 -0.42 -1.09
C ALA A 228 -12.66 0.55 -0.08
N GLN A 229 -11.63 0.09 0.63
CA GLN A 229 -10.85 0.88 1.58
C GLN A 229 -10.17 2.06 0.90
N LEU A 230 -9.54 1.83 -0.26
CA LEU A 230 -8.90 2.90 -1.03
C LEU A 230 -9.91 3.88 -1.62
N ALA A 231 -11.05 3.38 -2.11
CA ALA A 231 -12.11 4.23 -2.63
C ALA A 231 -12.62 5.23 -1.58
N ALA A 232 -12.73 4.81 -0.31
CA ALA A 232 -13.15 5.66 0.79
C ALA A 232 -12.11 6.72 1.21
N LEU A 233 -10.85 6.56 0.80
CA LEU A 233 -9.73 7.47 1.10
C LEU A 233 -9.47 8.49 -0.01
N GLN A 234 -10.12 8.38 -1.16
CA GLN A 234 -9.89 9.29 -2.30
C GLN A 234 -10.04 10.76 -1.90
N GLY A 235 -9.07 11.58 -2.31
CA GLY A 235 -9.03 13.02 -2.00
C GLY A 235 -8.64 13.37 -0.56
N ARG A 236 -8.34 12.40 0.30
CA ARG A 236 -7.90 12.62 1.69
C ARG A 236 -6.41 12.34 1.88
N VAL A 237 -5.91 11.31 1.24
CA VAL A 237 -4.49 10.91 1.24
C VAL A 237 -4.13 10.39 -0.14
N VAL A 238 -2.83 10.24 -0.42
CA VAL A 238 -2.38 9.60 -1.65
C VAL A 238 -2.68 8.12 -1.60
N THR A 239 -3.43 7.62 -2.58
CA THR A 239 -3.81 6.20 -2.68
C THR A 239 -3.25 5.57 -3.94
N VAL A 240 -2.83 4.31 -3.86
CA VAL A 240 -2.38 3.48 -4.97
C VAL A 240 -3.09 2.14 -4.91
N ASP A 241 -3.79 1.78 -5.96
CA ASP A 241 -4.40 0.45 -6.11
C ASP A 241 -3.46 -0.57 -6.74
N SER A 242 -3.94 -1.80 -6.89
CA SER A 242 -3.24 -2.87 -7.61
C SER A 242 -1.86 -3.23 -7.04
N ILE A 243 -1.71 -3.21 -5.69
CA ILE A 243 -0.47 -3.61 -5.03
C ILE A 243 -0.10 -5.09 -5.31
N ASP A 244 -1.06 -5.89 -5.70
CA ASP A 244 -0.92 -7.26 -6.17
C ASP A 244 -0.25 -7.37 -7.56
N ARG A 245 -0.03 -6.23 -8.26
CA ARG A 245 0.55 -6.10 -9.59
C ARG A 245 1.83 -5.26 -9.57
N ALA A 246 2.72 -5.55 -10.51
CA ALA A 246 3.95 -4.76 -10.68
C ALA A 246 3.69 -3.27 -10.91
N THR A 247 2.65 -2.93 -11.66
CA THR A 247 2.23 -1.54 -11.90
C THR A 247 1.90 -0.79 -10.62
N GLY A 248 1.13 -1.39 -9.71
CA GLY A 248 0.80 -0.78 -8.44
C GLY A 248 2.01 -0.68 -7.52
N GLN A 249 2.84 -1.73 -7.45
CA GLN A 249 4.08 -1.71 -6.67
C GLN A 249 5.02 -0.60 -7.13
N PHE A 250 5.19 -0.42 -8.44
CA PHE A 250 5.96 0.67 -9.03
C PHE A 250 5.33 2.04 -8.71
N ALA A 251 4.00 2.16 -8.85
CA ALA A 251 3.29 3.39 -8.55
C ALA A 251 3.46 3.82 -7.08
N VAL A 252 3.50 2.88 -6.12
CA VAL A 252 3.79 3.18 -4.71
C VAL A 252 5.13 3.88 -4.58
N VAL A 253 6.20 3.31 -5.12
CA VAL A 253 7.55 3.89 -5.01
C VAL A 253 7.63 5.26 -5.66
N ARG A 254 7.01 5.43 -6.83
CA ARG A 254 6.92 6.72 -7.51
C ARG A 254 6.16 7.76 -6.68
N GLN A 255 5.04 7.39 -6.05
CA GLN A 255 4.30 8.31 -5.19
C GLN A 255 5.09 8.71 -3.95
N VAL A 256 5.81 7.76 -3.33
CA VAL A 256 6.73 8.09 -2.23
C VAL A 256 7.78 9.09 -2.69
N ALA A 257 8.41 8.88 -3.85
CA ALA A 257 9.43 9.80 -4.38
C ALA A 257 8.88 11.22 -4.67
N LEU A 258 7.60 11.32 -5.05
CA LEU A 258 6.94 12.63 -5.23
C LEU A 258 6.64 13.34 -3.91
N LEU A 259 6.33 12.60 -2.85
CA LEU A 259 6.03 13.16 -1.53
C LEU A 259 7.28 13.57 -0.76
N VAL A 260 8.38 12.82 -0.91
CA VAL A 260 9.65 13.05 -0.23
C VAL A 260 10.79 13.04 -1.25
N PRO A 261 10.92 14.08 -2.09
CA PRO A 261 11.97 14.13 -3.09
C PRO A 261 13.35 14.02 -2.44
N PRO A 262 14.38 13.54 -3.14
CA PRO A 262 15.75 13.50 -2.64
C PRO A 262 16.18 14.88 -2.10
N ASN A 263 17.03 14.89 -1.09
CA ASN A 263 17.62 16.15 -0.65
C ASN A 263 18.46 16.72 -1.82
N ASP A 264 18.03 17.85 -2.37
CA ASP A 264 18.83 18.60 -3.33
C ASP A 264 19.96 19.30 -2.56
N PRO A 265 21.24 18.91 -2.75
CA PRO A 265 22.35 19.58 -2.09
C PRO A 265 22.48 21.06 -2.51
N ASN A 266 21.78 21.50 -3.57
CA ASN A 266 21.75 22.88 -4.05
C ASN A 266 20.59 23.71 -3.48
N SER A 267 19.65 23.13 -2.72
CA SER A 267 18.51 23.85 -2.15
C SER A 267 18.84 24.66 -0.88
N VAL A 268 20.09 24.72 -0.45
CA VAL A 268 20.55 25.50 0.75
C VAL A 268 21.00 26.90 0.32
N GLY A 269 20.27 27.59 -0.54
CA GLY A 269 20.72 28.88 -1.07
C GLY A 269 19.71 30.01 -1.17
N ASP A 270 18.42 29.79 -0.97
CA ASP A 270 17.40 30.83 -1.20
C ASP A 270 16.58 31.17 0.05
N ALA A 271 17.27 31.38 1.18
CA ALA A 271 16.67 32.01 2.36
C ALA A 271 17.50 33.25 2.76
N GLU A 272 17.36 34.34 2.03
CA GLU A 272 17.65 35.70 2.46
C GLU A 272 16.37 36.54 2.44
#